data_6a303cf611323861ad6e185a1ff6c25f
#
_entry.id   6a303cf611323861ad6e185a1ff6c25f
#
_cell.length_a   1.000
_cell.length_b   1.000
_cell.length_c   1.000
_cell.angle_alpha   90.00
_cell.angle_beta   90.00
_cell.angle_gamma   90.00
#
_symmetry.space_group_name_H-M   'P 1'
#
loop_
_entity.id
_entity.type
_entity.pdbx_description
1 polymer ?
#
loop_
_entity_poly.entity_id
_entity_poly.type
_entity_poly.pdbx_seq_one_letter_code
_entity_poly.pdbx_strand_id
1 'polypeptide(L)'
;MTIHITTYDTCVYVDKSVDFVDYLWFYTEKTTDGSKMVYNSKRTVVDKKNKTVLDQSMKGMVTNMWAYESVFYQIYPMGFCGVPFENDGVQRHEIKHVEDWIPHMQKLGVNAVYFSPVFESDTHGYNTRDYRKIDVRLGTNEDFKEVCDALHRAGIRVVLDGVFNHVGRGFAQFQDVIRNRENSPYVNWFYRIDFGGNSNYNDGLWYEGWEGCFDLVKLNLQNPEVVNYLLDSVKGWIDEFGIDGLRLDVAYSLDENFVRRLREVTGAYKQDFFLLGEMLHGDYNRLMNDQMLHSATNYECYKGLYSSFNSMNMFEIVHSLLRQFGPENWTLYKGKHLLSFVDNHDVTRVASILSNEKHLPLIYAMAFGMPGIPCVYYGSEWGFKARKEDGDPALRPCFDKPEWNGLCDWISRLAEAKKHSEALNYGAFRSVLLTNKQCIFERKSEHERVLVAINADGEDFMAHFDAGCGTAVDLITGEKHDFGGGSLLPAYSAYFWLMEN
;
A
#
# COMPACT_ATOMS: atom_id res chain seq x y z
N MET A 1 -42.55 -7.48 23.07
CA MET A 1 -41.81 -8.37 23.98
C MET A 1 -40.36 -7.99 23.87
N THR A 2 -39.78 -7.41 24.90
CA THR A 2 -38.37 -6.99 24.94
C THR A 2 -37.55 -8.22 25.33
N ILE A 3 -36.67 -8.65 24.45
CA ILE A 3 -35.73 -9.73 24.75
C ILE A 3 -34.41 -9.05 25.09
N HIS A 4 -34.00 -9.16 26.37
CA HIS A 4 -32.67 -8.73 26.77
C HIS A 4 -31.66 -9.86 26.43
N ILE A 5 -30.74 -9.56 25.54
CA ILE A 5 -29.56 -10.41 25.30
C ILE A 5 -28.42 -9.78 26.07
N THR A 6 -28.02 -10.40 27.16
CA THR A 6 -26.88 -10.01 27.99
C THR A 6 -25.57 -10.49 27.40
N THR A 7 -25.13 -9.85 26.35
CA THR A 7 -23.72 -9.70 25.97
C THR A 7 -23.65 -8.53 25.00
N TYR A 8 -23.17 -7.42 25.49
CA TYR A 8 -23.17 -6.11 24.83
C TYR A 8 -24.55 -5.42 24.88
N ASP A 9 -24.65 -4.22 25.41
CA ASP A 9 -25.86 -3.40 25.61
C ASP A 9 -26.70 -3.15 24.33
N THR A 10 -27.26 -4.23 23.77
CA THR A 10 -28.03 -4.19 22.53
C THR A 10 -29.47 -4.57 22.82
N CYS A 11 -30.40 -3.64 22.64
CA CYS A 11 -31.85 -3.91 22.72
C CYS A 11 -32.41 -4.23 21.33
N VAL A 12 -33.04 -5.39 21.20
CA VAL A 12 -33.74 -5.79 19.96
C VAL A 12 -35.24 -5.57 20.17
N TYR A 13 -35.85 -4.74 19.33
CA TYR A 13 -37.30 -4.53 19.32
C TYR A 13 -37.94 -5.41 18.23
N VAL A 14 -38.90 -6.24 18.58
CA VAL A 14 -39.62 -7.12 17.64
C VAL A 14 -41.09 -6.67 17.62
N ASP A 15 -41.55 -6.10 16.50
CA ASP A 15 -42.97 -5.86 16.26
C ASP A 15 -43.63 -7.11 15.67
N LYS A 16 -44.69 -7.60 16.33
CA LYS A 16 -45.41 -8.81 15.95
C LYS A 16 -46.56 -8.59 14.96
N SER A 17 -46.79 -7.37 14.53
CA SER A 17 -47.96 -7.00 13.70
C SER A 17 -47.74 -7.05 12.20
N VAL A 18 -46.53 -7.41 11.74
CA VAL A 18 -46.16 -7.50 10.31
C VAL A 18 -45.46 -8.84 10.00
N ASP A 19 -45.66 -9.35 8.79
CA ASP A 19 -45.01 -10.58 8.29
C ASP A 19 -43.47 -10.43 8.11
N PHE A 20 -42.92 -9.29 8.51
CA PHE A 20 -41.48 -8.95 8.49
C PHE A 20 -40.97 -8.72 9.93
N VAL A 21 -39.74 -9.12 10.19
CA VAL A 21 -39.03 -8.83 11.46
C VAL A 21 -38.06 -7.69 11.20
N ASP A 22 -38.38 -6.52 11.77
CA ASP A 22 -37.47 -5.38 11.78
C ASP A 22 -36.50 -5.52 12.95
N TYR A 23 -35.20 -5.64 12.66
CA TYR A 23 -34.14 -5.55 13.67
C TYR A 23 -33.64 -4.11 13.73
N LEU A 24 -33.92 -3.42 14.81
CA LEU A 24 -33.31 -2.12 15.12
C LEU A 24 -32.11 -2.38 16.05
N TRP A 25 -30.93 -2.07 15.56
CA TRP A 25 -29.71 -2.09 16.36
C TRP A 25 -29.47 -0.71 16.95
N PHE A 26 -29.43 -0.62 18.28
CA PHE A 26 -29.09 0.61 18.98
C PHE A 26 -27.67 0.46 19.51
N TYR A 27 -26.78 1.33 19.10
CA TYR A 27 -25.43 1.43 19.65
C TYR A 27 -25.40 2.61 20.61
N THR A 28 -25.00 2.40 21.84
CA THR A 28 -24.76 3.47 22.83
C THR A 28 -23.26 3.67 22.98
N GLU A 29 -22.74 4.76 22.45
CA GLU A 29 -21.40 5.21 22.81
C GLU A 29 -21.44 5.93 24.16
N LYS A 30 -20.72 5.42 25.14
CA LYS A 30 -20.47 6.16 26.39
C LYS A 30 -19.35 7.15 26.13
N THR A 31 -19.71 8.43 26.00
CA THR A 31 -18.71 9.51 26.10
C THR A 31 -18.33 9.73 27.56
N THR A 32 -17.08 10.09 27.80
CA THR A 32 -16.50 10.30 29.14
C THR A 32 -17.13 11.45 29.95
N ASP A 33 -18.04 12.21 29.35
CA ASP A 33 -18.73 13.33 30.00
C ASP A 33 -20.21 13.08 30.34
N GLY A 34 -20.72 11.89 30.09
CA GLY A 34 -22.00 11.41 30.65
C GLY A 34 -23.30 12.03 30.08
N SER A 35 -23.27 12.82 29.01
CA SER A 35 -24.45 13.66 28.68
C SER A 35 -24.98 13.64 27.24
N LYS A 36 -24.61 12.68 26.35
CA LYS A 36 -25.31 12.54 25.06
C LYS A 36 -25.41 11.09 24.60
N MET A 37 -26.66 10.60 24.46
CA MET A 37 -26.94 9.39 23.66
C MET A 37 -27.07 9.79 22.19
N VAL A 38 -26.24 9.23 21.34
CA VAL A 38 -26.39 9.32 19.88
C VAL A 38 -27.04 8.03 19.39
N TYR A 39 -28.27 8.13 18.86
CA TYR A 39 -28.98 6.99 18.29
C TYR A 39 -28.64 6.89 16.80
N ASN A 40 -27.92 5.86 16.39
CA ASN A 40 -27.83 5.47 14.99
C ASN A 40 -28.69 4.22 14.76
N SER A 41 -29.83 4.36 14.07
CA SER A 41 -30.70 3.24 13.74
C SER A 41 -30.39 2.76 12.31
N LYS A 42 -29.94 1.51 12.15
CA LYS A 42 -29.98 0.82 10.86
C LYS A 42 -31.20 -0.10 10.84
N ARG A 43 -32.08 0.07 9.85
CA ARG A 43 -33.25 -0.76 9.65
C ARG A 43 -32.89 -1.92 8.71
N THR A 44 -33.01 -3.16 9.19
CA THR A 44 -32.86 -4.36 8.37
C THR A 44 -34.20 -5.09 8.34
N VAL A 45 -34.81 -5.18 7.19
CA VAL A 45 -36.09 -5.90 6.97
C VAL A 45 -35.75 -7.33 6.52
N VAL A 46 -36.20 -8.33 7.25
CA VAL A 46 -36.00 -9.75 6.92
C VAL A 46 -37.34 -10.41 6.63
N ASP A 47 -37.52 -10.91 5.41
CA ASP A 47 -38.65 -11.75 5.04
C ASP A 47 -38.51 -13.13 5.67
N LYS A 48 -39.50 -13.54 6.50
CA LYS A 48 -39.52 -14.85 7.17
C LYS A 48 -39.61 -16.06 6.22
N LYS A 49 -39.95 -15.83 4.96
CA LYS A 49 -40.16 -16.88 3.95
C LYS A 49 -38.94 -17.17 3.07
N ASN A 50 -37.94 -16.31 3.07
CA ASN A 50 -36.76 -16.43 2.19
C ASN A 50 -35.44 -16.22 2.95
N LYS A 51 -34.83 -17.31 3.38
CA LYS A 51 -33.46 -17.29 3.98
C LYS A 51 -32.36 -16.72 3.07
N THR A 52 -32.68 -16.47 1.81
CA THR A 52 -31.74 -16.03 0.76
C THR A 52 -31.53 -14.50 0.73
N VAL A 53 -32.41 -13.72 1.38
CA VAL A 53 -32.33 -12.23 1.36
C VAL A 53 -31.24 -11.69 2.27
N LEU A 54 -30.84 -12.43 3.32
CA LEU A 54 -29.77 -12.03 4.24
C LEU A 54 -28.37 -12.00 3.60
N ASP A 55 -28.17 -12.82 2.57
CA ASP A 55 -26.85 -12.96 1.91
C ASP A 55 -26.61 -11.85 0.84
N GLN A 56 -27.70 -11.28 0.28
CA GLN A 56 -27.58 -10.21 -0.73
C GLN A 56 -27.44 -8.81 -0.11
N SER A 57 -28.04 -8.55 1.08
CA SER A 57 -27.91 -7.23 1.73
C SER A 57 -26.56 -7.04 2.43
N MET A 58 -25.90 -8.12 2.85
CA MET A 58 -24.52 -8.04 3.40
C MET A 58 -23.46 -7.99 2.30
N LYS A 59 -23.74 -8.46 1.09
CA LYS A 59 -22.85 -8.29 -0.08
C LYS A 59 -22.86 -6.86 -0.66
N GLY A 60 -23.79 -6.00 -0.28
CA GLY A 60 -23.94 -4.63 -0.77
C GLY A 60 -23.28 -3.55 0.09
N MET A 61 -22.67 -3.90 1.23
CA MET A 61 -21.86 -2.98 2.03
C MET A 61 -20.40 -3.44 2.04
N VAL A 62 -19.81 -3.58 0.87
CA VAL A 62 -18.36 -3.45 0.77
C VAL A 62 -18.09 -1.96 0.96
N THR A 63 -17.73 -1.57 2.16
CA THR A 63 -17.08 -0.27 2.36
C THR A 63 -15.78 -0.37 1.56
N ASN A 64 -15.74 0.32 0.42
CA ASN A 64 -14.55 0.35 -0.41
C ASN A 64 -13.38 0.81 0.46
N MET A 65 -12.33 0.00 0.53
CA MET A 65 -11.13 0.37 1.28
C MET A 65 -10.55 1.64 0.64
N TRP A 66 -10.39 2.71 1.40
CA TRP A 66 -9.92 4.02 0.94
C TRP A 66 -8.63 3.90 0.10
N ALA A 67 -7.75 2.97 0.44
CA ALA A 67 -6.48 2.77 -0.24
C ALA A 67 -6.65 2.36 -1.72
N TYR A 68 -7.78 1.75 -2.11
CA TYR A 68 -8.00 1.31 -3.49
C TYR A 68 -8.24 2.47 -4.45
N GLU A 69 -8.68 3.62 -3.93
CA GLU A 69 -8.89 4.86 -4.68
C GLU A 69 -7.73 5.85 -4.52
N SER A 70 -6.65 5.42 -3.85
CA SER A 70 -5.54 6.30 -3.51
C SER A 70 -4.40 6.27 -4.52
N VAL A 71 -3.68 7.37 -4.57
CA VAL A 71 -2.35 7.49 -5.13
C VAL A 71 -1.37 7.61 -3.97
N PHE A 72 -0.50 6.63 -3.84
CA PHE A 72 0.49 6.58 -2.78
C PHE A 72 1.77 7.33 -3.15
N TYR A 73 2.41 7.90 -2.13
CA TYR A 73 3.74 8.47 -2.22
C TYR A 73 4.63 7.80 -1.16
N GLN A 74 5.72 7.20 -1.58
CA GLN A 74 6.63 6.53 -0.65
C GLN A 74 7.77 7.47 -0.27
N ILE A 75 8.03 7.57 1.04
CA ILE A 75 9.17 8.29 1.62
C ILE A 75 10.03 7.31 2.42
N TYR A 76 11.35 7.28 2.16
CA TYR A 76 12.33 6.63 3.01
C TYR A 76 12.94 7.68 3.96
N PRO A 77 12.50 7.75 5.23
CA PRO A 77 12.74 8.90 6.08
C PRO A 77 14.21 9.18 6.37
N MET A 78 15.03 8.15 6.63
CA MET A 78 16.45 8.31 6.96
C MET A 78 17.22 9.03 5.85
N GLY A 79 17.01 8.62 4.60
CA GLY A 79 17.61 9.28 3.44
C GLY A 79 16.95 10.62 3.15
N PHE A 80 15.62 10.66 3.08
CA PHE A 80 14.84 11.86 2.80
C PHE A 80 15.20 13.05 3.72
N CYS A 81 15.38 12.79 5.02
CA CYS A 81 15.76 13.77 6.01
C CYS A 81 17.28 14.00 6.10
N GLY A 82 18.09 13.28 5.33
CA GLY A 82 19.55 13.44 5.30
C GLY A 82 20.25 13.12 6.63
N VAL A 83 19.68 12.21 7.43
CA VAL A 83 20.24 11.85 8.74
C VAL A 83 21.41 10.87 8.61
N PRO A 84 22.33 10.83 9.60
CA PRO A 84 23.43 9.87 9.59
C PRO A 84 22.98 8.43 9.46
N PHE A 85 23.76 7.60 8.76
CA PHE A 85 23.45 6.16 8.62
C PHE A 85 23.51 5.45 9.98
N GLU A 86 24.59 5.65 10.74
CA GLU A 86 24.72 5.11 12.09
C GLU A 86 23.92 5.96 13.09
N ASN A 87 23.24 5.30 14.01
CA ASN A 87 22.54 5.97 15.09
C ASN A 87 23.58 6.50 16.12
N ASP A 88 23.82 7.79 16.06
CA ASP A 88 24.76 8.50 16.94
C ASP A 88 24.16 8.93 18.28
N GLY A 89 22.89 8.64 18.51
CA GLY A 89 22.16 9.00 19.73
C GLY A 89 21.84 10.49 19.88
N VAL A 90 22.11 11.29 18.84
CA VAL A 90 21.86 12.74 18.87
C VAL A 90 20.43 13.04 18.46
N GLN A 91 19.66 13.67 19.36
CA GLN A 91 18.30 14.09 19.08
C GLN A 91 18.29 15.21 18.03
N ARG A 92 17.53 14.98 16.94
CA ARG A 92 17.27 15.92 15.85
C ARG A 92 15.77 16.16 15.70
N HIS A 93 15.36 16.98 14.72
CA HIS A 93 13.97 17.30 14.38
C HIS A 93 13.75 17.29 12.86
N GLU A 94 14.54 16.47 12.14
CA GLU A 94 14.62 16.47 10.68
C GLU A 94 13.36 15.92 10.01
N ILE A 95 12.54 15.13 10.72
CA ILE A 95 11.29 14.57 10.17
C ILE A 95 10.29 15.67 9.76
N LYS A 96 10.40 16.86 10.35
CA LYS A 96 9.57 18.02 9.99
C LYS A 96 9.80 18.51 8.56
N HIS A 97 10.93 18.13 7.93
CA HIS A 97 11.17 18.37 6.51
C HIS A 97 10.04 17.83 5.61
N VAL A 98 9.32 16.81 6.04
CA VAL A 98 8.15 16.27 5.32
C VAL A 98 7.04 17.31 5.17
N GLU A 99 6.88 18.22 6.13
CA GLU A 99 5.83 19.27 6.08
C GLU A 99 6.02 20.21 4.87
N ASP A 100 7.27 20.52 4.53
CA ASP A 100 7.61 21.37 3.38
C ASP A 100 7.22 20.73 2.04
N TRP A 101 7.05 19.39 2.02
CA TRP A 101 6.68 18.62 0.81
C TRP A 101 5.18 18.41 0.66
N ILE A 102 4.37 18.71 1.66
CA ILE A 102 2.91 18.54 1.61
C ILE A 102 2.29 19.26 0.41
N PRO A 103 2.62 20.53 0.11
CA PRO A 103 2.07 21.22 -1.07
C PRO A 103 2.44 20.53 -2.40
N HIS A 104 3.66 19.97 -2.50
CA HIS A 104 4.10 19.20 -3.65
C HIS A 104 3.28 17.94 -3.83
N MET A 105 3.10 17.14 -2.76
CA MET A 105 2.31 15.93 -2.77
C MET A 105 0.84 16.20 -3.14
N GLN A 106 0.23 17.25 -2.59
CA GLN A 106 -1.12 17.67 -2.95
C GLN A 106 -1.24 18.05 -4.44
N LYS A 107 -0.27 18.84 -4.95
CA LYS A 107 -0.24 19.25 -6.36
C LYS A 107 -0.04 18.05 -7.29
N LEU A 108 0.70 17.03 -6.85
CA LEU A 108 0.89 15.78 -7.59
C LEU A 108 -0.36 14.89 -7.60
N GLY A 109 -1.34 15.15 -6.73
CA GLY A 109 -2.57 14.37 -6.60
C GLY A 109 -2.45 13.20 -5.60
N VAL A 110 -1.40 13.17 -4.78
CA VAL A 110 -1.19 12.19 -3.73
C VAL A 110 -2.21 12.39 -2.60
N ASN A 111 -2.78 11.29 -2.10
CA ASN A 111 -3.70 11.27 -0.96
C ASN A 111 -3.37 10.19 0.09
N ALA A 112 -2.24 9.50 -0.06
CA ALA A 112 -1.68 8.61 0.95
C ALA A 112 -0.14 8.64 0.92
N VAL A 113 0.49 8.73 2.08
CA VAL A 113 1.94 8.58 2.23
C VAL A 113 2.24 7.23 2.88
N TYR A 114 3.20 6.53 2.33
CA TYR A 114 3.80 5.35 2.92
C TYR A 114 5.22 5.71 3.39
N PHE A 115 5.45 5.68 4.69
CA PHE A 115 6.76 5.84 5.29
C PHE A 115 7.45 4.48 5.44
N SER A 116 8.64 4.33 4.86
CA SER A 116 9.61 3.32 5.30
C SER A 116 9.96 3.55 6.78
N PRO A 117 10.67 2.64 7.49
CA PRO A 117 10.71 2.65 8.95
C PRO A 117 11.09 4.01 9.56
N VAL A 118 10.35 4.41 10.60
CA VAL A 118 10.53 5.67 11.35
C VAL A 118 11.00 5.46 12.80
N PHE A 119 10.96 4.22 13.30
CA PHE A 119 11.23 3.91 14.69
C PHE A 119 12.72 3.79 14.98
N GLU A 120 13.08 3.97 16.26
CA GLU A 120 14.47 3.91 16.76
C GLU A 120 15.15 2.65 16.25
N SER A 121 16.30 2.82 15.59
CA SER A 121 17.00 1.72 14.89
C SER A 121 18.52 1.83 15.05
N ASP A 122 19.23 0.74 14.72
CA ASP A 122 20.69 0.74 14.75
C ASP A 122 21.27 1.59 13.62
N THR A 123 20.72 1.44 12.38
CA THR A 123 21.22 2.11 11.17
C THR A 123 20.09 2.52 10.21
N HIS A 124 19.70 1.66 9.30
CA HIS A 124 18.83 1.91 8.14
C HIS A 124 17.32 1.89 8.42
N GLY A 125 16.89 1.80 9.68
CA GLY A 125 15.48 1.74 10.05
C GLY A 125 14.91 0.34 10.19
N TYR A 126 15.38 -0.64 9.39
CA TYR A 126 14.89 -2.03 9.44
C TYR A 126 15.47 -2.84 10.61
N ASN A 127 16.52 -2.39 11.27
CA ASN A 127 17.10 -2.98 12.47
C ASN A 127 16.60 -2.25 13.73
N THR A 128 15.32 -2.38 14.01
CA THR A 128 14.58 -1.67 15.07
C THR A 128 15.14 -1.95 16.46
N ARG A 129 15.34 -0.90 17.26
CA ARG A 129 15.70 -0.95 18.69
C ARG A 129 14.50 -0.79 19.60
N ASP A 130 13.56 0.06 19.22
CA ASP A 130 12.37 0.39 20.02
C ASP A 130 11.21 0.76 19.12
N TYR A 131 10.11 0.00 19.19
CA TYR A 131 8.89 0.23 18.41
C TYR A 131 8.02 1.38 18.94
N ARG A 132 8.35 1.95 20.10
CA ARG A 132 7.53 2.99 20.76
C ARG A 132 8.16 4.37 20.69
N LYS A 133 9.33 4.48 20.09
CA LYS A 133 10.10 5.69 19.99
C LYS A 133 10.47 5.97 18.55
N ILE A 134 10.19 7.18 18.08
CA ILE A 134 10.71 7.67 16.80
C ILE A 134 12.23 7.74 16.88
N ASP A 135 12.92 7.39 15.80
CA ASP A 135 14.37 7.43 15.73
C ASP A 135 14.89 8.82 16.08
N VAL A 136 15.81 8.90 17.04
CA VAL A 136 16.37 10.17 17.53
C VAL A 136 16.97 11.01 16.42
N ARG A 137 17.48 10.38 15.38
CA ARG A 137 18.02 11.07 14.20
C ARG A 137 16.93 11.81 13.42
N LEU A 138 15.71 11.26 13.39
CA LEU A 138 14.55 11.85 12.71
C LEU A 138 13.86 12.90 13.57
N GLY A 139 13.58 12.58 14.83
CA GLY A 139 12.84 13.50 15.70
C GLY A 139 12.36 12.85 16.99
N THR A 140 11.42 13.50 17.63
CA THR A 140 10.65 12.98 18.77
C THR A 140 9.32 12.39 18.29
N ASN A 141 8.62 11.67 19.17
CA ASN A 141 7.25 11.23 18.91
C ASN A 141 6.33 12.44 18.63
N GLU A 142 6.53 13.54 19.35
CA GLU A 142 5.74 14.76 19.14
C GLU A 142 6.00 15.37 17.75
N ASP A 143 7.26 15.44 17.28
CA ASP A 143 7.57 15.91 15.93
C ASP A 143 6.87 15.07 14.87
N PHE A 144 6.92 13.74 15.02
CA PHE A 144 6.26 12.85 14.05
C PHE A 144 4.73 12.94 14.12
N LYS A 145 4.18 13.14 15.31
CA LYS A 145 2.74 13.40 15.48
C LYS A 145 2.32 14.68 14.75
N GLU A 146 3.08 15.76 14.88
CA GLU A 146 2.83 17.02 14.18
C GLU A 146 2.84 16.84 12.66
N VAL A 147 3.79 16.05 12.12
CA VAL A 147 3.86 15.68 10.70
C VAL A 147 2.61 14.89 10.27
N CYS A 148 2.20 13.88 11.04
CA CYS A 148 0.98 13.10 10.75
C CYS A 148 -0.27 14.00 10.76
N ASP A 149 -0.40 14.86 11.76
CA ASP A 149 -1.50 15.82 11.86
C ASP A 149 -1.51 16.79 10.66
N ALA A 150 -0.34 17.23 10.18
CA ALA A 150 -0.22 18.09 9.01
C ALA A 150 -0.64 17.37 7.72
N LEU A 151 -0.21 16.12 7.54
CA LEU A 151 -0.63 15.26 6.42
C LEU A 151 -2.14 15.05 6.42
N HIS A 152 -2.72 14.70 7.57
CA HIS A 152 -4.17 14.51 7.70
C HIS A 152 -4.96 15.79 7.41
N ARG A 153 -4.50 16.95 7.89
CA ARG A 153 -5.12 18.26 7.53
C ARG A 153 -5.06 18.54 6.04
N ALA A 154 -4.04 18.03 5.35
CA ALA A 154 -3.90 18.13 3.90
C ALA A 154 -4.73 17.07 3.12
N GLY A 155 -5.48 16.19 3.80
CA GLY A 155 -6.24 15.10 3.20
C GLY A 155 -5.38 13.90 2.78
N ILE A 156 -4.18 13.76 3.34
CA ILE A 156 -3.24 12.68 3.03
C ILE A 156 -3.23 11.68 4.19
N ARG A 157 -3.54 10.43 3.88
CA ARG A 157 -3.51 9.29 4.82
C ARG A 157 -2.07 8.84 5.09
N VAL A 158 -1.82 8.29 6.28
CA VAL A 158 -0.49 7.88 6.73
C VAL A 158 -0.42 6.37 6.92
N VAL A 159 0.51 5.73 6.22
CA VAL A 159 0.83 4.31 6.34
C VAL A 159 2.28 4.17 6.81
N LEU A 160 2.53 3.36 7.83
CA LEU A 160 3.88 3.10 8.36
C LEU A 160 4.40 1.72 7.95
N ASP A 161 5.71 1.58 7.94
CA ASP A 161 6.37 0.29 7.79
C ASP A 161 6.36 -0.46 9.12
N GLY A 162 5.80 -1.66 9.12
CA GLY A 162 5.79 -2.60 10.23
C GLY A 162 6.85 -3.68 10.04
N VAL A 163 8.01 -3.47 10.65
CA VAL A 163 9.14 -4.43 10.63
C VAL A 163 8.95 -5.43 11.75
N PHE A 164 8.24 -6.54 11.51
CA PHE A 164 7.84 -7.50 12.55
C PHE A 164 8.53 -8.85 12.47
N ASN A 165 9.25 -9.12 11.37
CA ASN A 165 9.98 -10.37 11.22
C ASN A 165 11.25 -10.41 12.07
N HIS A 166 11.90 -9.27 12.26
CA HIS A 166 13.19 -9.15 12.92
C HIS A 166 13.34 -7.80 13.62
N VAL A 167 14.37 -7.70 14.46
CA VAL A 167 14.80 -6.48 15.17
C VAL A 167 16.30 -6.28 15.03
N GLY A 168 16.79 -5.10 15.35
CA GLY A 168 18.23 -4.83 15.47
C GLY A 168 18.85 -5.50 16.70
N ARG A 169 20.16 -5.63 16.69
CA ARG A 169 20.91 -6.12 17.85
C ARG A 169 20.80 -5.18 19.06
N GLY A 170 20.56 -3.89 18.82
CA GLY A 170 20.31 -2.90 19.85
C GLY A 170 18.96 -3.00 20.57
N PHE A 171 18.06 -3.91 20.13
CA PHE A 171 16.76 -4.13 20.77
C PHE A 171 16.95 -4.58 22.23
N ALA A 172 16.26 -3.89 23.16
CA ALA A 172 16.55 -4.02 24.60
C ALA A 172 16.47 -5.46 25.12
N GLN A 173 15.46 -6.24 24.67
CA GLN A 173 15.28 -7.63 25.04
C GLN A 173 16.39 -8.52 24.47
N PHE A 174 16.90 -8.23 23.27
CA PHE A 174 18.04 -8.96 22.71
C PHE A 174 19.33 -8.62 23.44
N GLN A 175 19.53 -7.36 23.84
CA GLN A 175 20.64 -6.95 24.68
C GLN A 175 20.64 -7.63 26.05
N ASP A 176 19.46 -7.92 26.59
CA ASP A 176 19.32 -8.72 27.83
C ASP A 176 19.78 -10.17 27.59
N VAL A 177 19.39 -10.79 26.46
CA VAL A 177 19.86 -12.14 26.08
C VAL A 177 21.38 -12.17 25.92
N ILE A 178 22.00 -11.19 25.29
CA ILE A 178 23.44 -11.10 25.15
C ILE A 178 24.15 -11.08 26.53
N ARG A 179 23.61 -10.29 27.48
CA ARG A 179 24.19 -10.12 28.82
C ARG A 179 23.94 -11.31 29.75
N ASN A 180 22.70 -11.79 29.81
CA ASN A 180 22.23 -12.74 30.81
C ASN A 180 22.16 -14.18 30.29
N ARG A 181 22.39 -14.38 29.00
CA ARG A 181 22.46 -15.69 28.33
C ARG A 181 21.19 -16.51 28.61
N GLU A 182 21.33 -17.80 29.00
CA GLU A 182 20.26 -18.73 29.34
C GLU A 182 19.35 -18.24 30.48
N ASN A 183 19.82 -17.29 31.30
CA ASN A 183 19.05 -16.73 32.41
C ASN A 183 18.15 -15.55 32.00
N SER A 184 18.25 -15.08 30.76
CA SER A 184 17.39 -14.04 30.26
C SER A 184 15.93 -14.54 30.12
N PRO A 185 14.94 -13.78 30.59
CA PRO A 185 13.53 -14.11 30.36
C PRO A 185 13.12 -13.99 28.89
N TYR A 186 13.95 -13.35 28.04
CA TYR A 186 13.65 -13.06 26.65
C TYR A 186 14.26 -14.07 25.66
N VAL A 187 14.89 -15.16 26.07
CA VAL A 187 15.47 -16.15 25.16
C VAL A 187 14.45 -16.64 24.13
N ASN A 188 13.20 -16.90 24.56
CA ASN A 188 12.13 -17.41 23.70
C ASN A 188 11.46 -16.31 22.82
N TRP A 189 11.89 -15.06 22.94
CA TRP A 189 11.43 -13.97 22.07
C TRP A 189 12.05 -14.04 20.67
N PHE A 190 13.19 -14.71 20.56
CA PHE A 190 13.97 -14.83 19.34
C PHE A 190 13.99 -16.25 18.82
N TYR A 191 14.18 -16.39 17.53
CA TYR A 191 14.10 -17.67 16.87
C TYR A 191 15.46 -18.37 16.88
N ARG A 192 15.48 -19.63 17.38
CA ARG A 192 16.66 -20.53 17.38
C ARG A 192 17.93 -19.94 18.02
N ILE A 193 17.83 -19.44 19.24
CA ILE A 193 19.01 -19.04 20.02
C ILE A 193 19.84 -20.30 20.36
N ASP A 194 21.14 -20.24 20.11
CA ASP A 194 22.12 -21.28 20.49
C ASP A 194 23.33 -20.65 21.19
N PHE A 195 23.48 -20.93 22.48
CA PHE A 195 24.58 -20.44 23.30
C PHE A 195 25.87 -21.25 23.13
N GLY A 196 25.83 -22.40 22.44
CA GLY A 196 27.00 -23.19 22.04
C GLY A 196 27.58 -22.77 20.66
N GLY A 197 26.81 -21.95 19.93
CA GLY A 197 27.18 -21.45 18.61
C GLY A 197 27.87 -20.09 18.63
N ASN A 198 28.15 -19.56 17.44
CA ASN A 198 28.70 -18.23 17.26
C ASN A 198 28.18 -17.59 15.96
N SER A 199 28.06 -16.27 15.94
CA SER A 199 27.74 -15.48 14.75
C SER A 199 29.01 -14.74 14.27
N ASN A 200 28.85 -13.91 13.23
CA ASN A 200 29.92 -13.02 12.76
C ASN A 200 30.32 -11.95 13.81
N TYR A 201 29.54 -11.78 14.87
CA TYR A 201 29.86 -10.87 15.98
C TYR A 201 30.82 -11.45 17.01
N ASN A 202 31.11 -12.77 16.94
CA ASN A 202 32.05 -13.48 17.82
C ASN A 202 31.77 -13.31 19.32
N ASP A 203 30.50 -13.21 19.69
CA ASP A 203 30.04 -13.04 21.07
C ASP A 203 29.57 -14.33 21.75
N GLY A 204 29.88 -15.49 21.12
CA GLY A 204 29.51 -16.80 21.63
C GLY A 204 28.02 -17.07 21.59
N LEU A 205 27.31 -16.45 20.65
CA LEU A 205 25.88 -16.57 20.46
C LEU A 205 25.57 -16.77 18.99
N TRP A 206 24.83 -17.83 18.66
CA TRP A 206 24.22 -18.00 17.35
C TRP A 206 22.71 -17.86 17.48
N TYR A 207 22.07 -17.31 16.46
CA TYR A 207 20.62 -17.12 16.35
C TYR A 207 20.25 -17.04 14.87
N GLU A 208 18.97 -17.25 14.56
CA GLU A 208 18.49 -17.06 13.20
C GLU A 208 18.35 -15.56 12.91
N GLY A 209 19.06 -15.06 11.91
CA GLY A 209 18.86 -13.74 11.32
C GLY A 209 17.99 -13.83 10.07
N TRP A 210 17.46 -12.70 9.59
CA TRP A 210 16.74 -12.64 8.34
C TRP A 210 17.71 -12.96 7.17
N GLU A 211 17.42 -14.04 6.44
CA GLU A 211 18.23 -14.50 5.29
C GLU A 211 19.74 -14.56 5.56
N GLY A 212 20.14 -14.88 6.79
CA GLY A 212 21.53 -14.98 7.21
C GLY A 212 22.18 -13.65 7.65
N CYS A 213 21.44 -12.55 7.65
CA CYS A 213 21.90 -11.28 8.17
C CYS A 213 21.77 -11.25 9.71
N PHE A 214 22.89 -11.30 10.43
CA PHE A 214 22.90 -11.37 11.89
C PHE A 214 22.66 -10.04 12.59
N ASP A 215 22.68 -8.93 11.90
CA ASP A 215 22.21 -7.62 12.38
C ASP A 215 20.67 -7.49 12.42
N LEU A 216 19.98 -8.46 11.80
CA LEU A 216 18.51 -8.54 11.72
C LEU A 216 18.04 -9.81 12.46
N VAL A 217 17.91 -9.68 13.79
CA VAL A 217 17.61 -10.80 14.71
C VAL A 217 16.16 -11.23 14.58
N LYS A 218 15.92 -12.46 14.14
CA LYS A 218 14.57 -12.95 13.88
C LYS A 218 13.74 -13.11 15.15
N LEU A 219 12.56 -12.51 15.17
CA LEU A 219 11.59 -12.63 16.25
C LEU A 219 10.83 -13.97 16.19
N ASN A 220 10.47 -14.49 17.35
CA ASN A 220 9.60 -15.65 17.46
C ASN A 220 8.13 -15.23 17.51
N LEU A 221 7.51 -15.10 16.34
CA LEU A 221 6.09 -14.72 16.21
C LEU A 221 5.10 -15.81 16.66
N GLN A 222 5.58 -16.96 17.12
CA GLN A 222 4.76 -17.97 17.82
C GLN A 222 4.71 -17.74 19.34
N ASN A 223 5.58 -16.88 19.87
CA ASN A 223 5.55 -16.50 21.28
C ASN A 223 4.46 -15.44 21.53
N PRO A 224 3.45 -15.73 22.37
CA PRO A 224 2.36 -14.79 22.64
C PRO A 224 2.81 -13.45 23.24
N GLU A 225 3.92 -13.43 24.01
CA GLU A 225 4.46 -12.20 24.59
C GLU A 225 5.00 -11.27 23.50
N VAL A 226 5.73 -11.83 22.53
CA VAL A 226 6.22 -11.09 21.36
C VAL A 226 5.04 -10.54 20.56
N VAL A 227 4.07 -11.39 20.24
CA VAL A 227 2.88 -10.99 19.47
C VAL A 227 2.13 -9.87 20.19
N ASN A 228 1.87 -10.00 21.50
CA ASN A 228 1.17 -8.97 22.25
C ASN A 228 1.98 -7.66 22.31
N TYR A 229 3.30 -7.72 22.52
CA TYR A 229 4.16 -6.55 22.52
C TYR A 229 4.08 -5.76 21.18
N LEU A 230 4.13 -6.48 20.05
CA LEU A 230 4.02 -5.87 18.71
C LEU A 230 2.62 -5.28 18.46
N LEU A 231 1.56 -6.02 18.82
CA LEU A 231 0.18 -5.54 18.65
C LEU A 231 -0.12 -4.32 19.53
N ASP A 232 0.40 -4.28 20.75
CA ASP A 232 0.25 -3.13 21.64
C ASP A 232 1.05 -1.92 21.14
N SER A 233 2.20 -2.15 20.50
CA SER A 233 2.94 -1.08 19.83
C SER A 233 2.13 -0.48 18.67
N VAL A 234 1.51 -1.33 17.82
CA VAL A 234 0.65 -0.86 16.72
C VAL A 234 -0.56 -0.05 17.23
N LYS A 235 -1.20 -0.49 18.32
CA LYS A 235 -2.28 0.30 18.95
C LYS A 235 -1.77 1.67 19.41
N GLY A 236 -0.59 1.70 20.04
CA GLY A 236 0.07 2.94 20.44
C GLY A 236 0.31 3.88 19.25
N TRP A 237 0.72 3.35 18.10
CA TRP A 237 0.90 4.16 16.87
C TRP A 237 -0.41 4.73 16.34
N ILE A 238 -1.50 3.96 16.42
CA ILE A 238 -2.84 4.45 16.04
C ILE A 238 -3.29 5.55 16.99
N ASP A 239 -3.12 5.38 18.31
CA ASP A 239 -3.53 6.36 19.32
C ASP A 239 -2.71 7.65 19.25
N GLU A 240 -1.39 7.53 19.13
CA GLU A 240 -0.46 8.65 19.21
C GLU A 240 -0.35 9.42 17.90
N PHE A 241 -0.23 8.69 16.76
CA PHE A 241 0.02 9.29 15.44
C PHE A 241 -1.19 9.29 14.52
N GLY A 242 -2.27 8.57 14.88
CA GLY A 242 -3.48 8.50 14.06
C GLY A 242 -3.33 7.72 12.77
N ILE A 243 -2.30 6.87 12.63
CA ILE A 243 -1.98 6.18 11.37
C ILE A 243 -3.17 5.43 10.77
N ASP A 244 -3.19 5.32 9.44
CA ASP A 244 -4.30 4.75 8.65
C ASP A 244 -4.02 3.34 8.14
N GLY A 245 -2.79 2.86 8.27
CA GLY A 245 -2.41 1.54 7.82
C GLY A 245 -0.97 1.19 8.09
N LEU A 246 -0.62 -0.04 7.70
CA LEU A 246 0.74 -0.57 7.74
C LEU A 246 1.12 -1.20 6.40
N ARG A 247 2.38 -1.05 6.01
CA ARG A 247 3.08 -1.94 5.10
C ARG A 247 3.88 -2.92 5.95
N LEU A 248 3.70 -4.20 5.75
CA LEU A 248 4.45 -5.23 6.46
C LEU A 248 5.71 -5.60 5.69
N ASP A 249 6.85 -5.29 6.28
CA ASP A 249 8.16 -5.68 5.78
C ASP A 249 8.27 -7.20 5.69
N VAL A 250 8.88 -7.71 4.60
CA VAL A 250 9.07 -9.13 4.30
C VAL A 250 7.86 -10.01 4.68
N ALA A 251 6.66 -9.57 4.30
CA ALA A 251 5.40 -10.23 4.69
C ALA A 251 5.38 -11.73 4.35
N TYR A 252 6.06 -12.14 3.28
CA TYR A 252 6.19 -13.54 2.88
C TYR A 252 6.88 -14.42 3.93
N SER A 253 7.65 -13.84 4.87
CA SER A 253 8.36 -14.51 5.98
C SER A 253 7.62 -14.47 7.30
N LEU A 254 6.51 -13.71 7.42
CA LEU A 254 5.74 -13.59 8.65
C LEU A 254 4.91 -14.85 8.95
N ASP A 255 4.71 -15.12 10.24
CA ASP A 255 3.76 -16.13 10.70
C ASP A 255 2.32 -15.73 10.34
N GLU A 256 1.56 -16.60 9.69
CA GLU A 256 0.21 -16.31 9.24
C GLU A 256 -0.77 -16.03 10.39
N ASN A 257 -0.57 -16.69 11.56
CA ASN A 257 -1.44 -16.45 12.72
C ASN A 257 -1.17 -15.06 13.30
N PHE A 258 0.08 -14.60 13.27
CA PHE A 258 0.41 -13.22 13.62
C PHE A 258 -0.31 -12.24 12.69
N VAL A 259 -0.25 -12.45 11.36
CA VAL A 259 -0.91 -11.56 10.40
C VAL A 259 -2.44 -11.56 10.56
N ARG A 260 -3.05 -12.73 10.84
CA ARG A 260 -4.49 -12.80 11.17
C ARG A 260 -4.85 -12.02 12.42
N ARG A 261 -4.06 -12.18 13.49
CA ARG A 261 -4.26 -11.42 14.73
C ARG A 261 -4.07 -9.93 14.55
N LEU A 262 -3.07 -9.53 13.77
CA LEU A 262 -2.85 -8.12 13.42
C LEU A 262 -4.07 -7.55 12.69
N ARG A 263 -4.61 -8.28 11.69
CA ARG A 263 -5.82 -7.90 10.96
C ARG A 263 -7.03 -7.73 11.88
N GLU A 264 -7.26 -8.70 12.77
CA GLU A 264 -8.36 -8.69 13.72
C GLU A 264 -8.26 -7.49 14.67
N VAL A 265 -7.09 -7.31 15.29
CA VAL A 265 -6.85 -6.25 16.27
C VAL A 265 -6.96 -4.87 15.64
N THR A 266 -6.29 -4.64 14.50
CA THR A 266 -6.33 -3.33 13.83
C THR A 266 -7.71 -3.00 13.28
N GLY A 267 -8.43 -3.97 12.70
CA GLY A 267 -9.78 -3.78 12.19
C GLY A 267 -10.82 -3.51 13.29
N ALA A 268 -10.64 -4.12 14.48
CA ALA A 268 -11.46 -3.82 15.65
C ALA A 268 -11.15 -2.44 16.25
N TYR A 269 -9.91 -1.99 16.15
CA TYR A 269 -9.44 -0.73 16.71
C TYR A 269 -9.74 0.48 15.80
N LYS A 270 -9.52 0.32 14.48
CA LYS A 270 -9.81 1.31 13.44
C LYS A 270 -10.35 0.57 12.21
N GLN A 271 -11.67 0.67 11.97
CA GLN A 271 -12.40 -0.17 11.01
C GLN A 271 -11.85 -0.13 9.58
N ASP A 272 -11.34 1.02 9.13
CA ASP A 272 -10.79 1.24 7.80
C ASP A 272 -9.25 1.13 7.75
N PHE A 273 -8.64 0.47 8.74
CA PHE A 273 -7.19 0.32 8.82
C PHE A 273 -6.64 -0.56 7.69
N PHE A 274 -5.75 -0.02 6.88
CA PHE A 274 -5.20 -0.69 5.70
C PHE A 274 -3.99 -1.54 6.03
N LEU A 275 -3.94 -2.77 5.52
CA LEU A 275 -2.78 -3.66 5.62
C LEU A 275 -2.25 -4.02 4.23
N LEU A 276 -1.03 -3.61 3.93
CA LEU A 276 -0.26 -3.91 2.74
C LEU A 276 0.90 -4.85 3.12
N GLY A 277 1.12 -5.90 2.37
CA GLY A 277 2.29 -6.77 2.57
C GLY A 277 3.33 -6.60 1.48
N GLU A 278 4.61 -6.55 1.86
CA GLU A 278 5.66 -6.74 0.90
C GLU A 278 5.75 -8.21 0.48
N MET A 279 5.48 -8.45 -0.80
CA MET A 279 5.53 -9.77 -1.41
C MET A 279 6.44 -9.72 -2.63
N LEU A 280 7.62 -10.32 -2.52
CA LEU A 280 8.60 -10.33 -3.62
C LEU A 280 8.28 -11.41 -4.65
N HIS A 281 7.72 -12.54 -4.20
CA HIS A 281 7.45 -13.73 -5.02
C HIS A 281 6.38 -14.63 -4.39
N GLY A 282 5.99 -15.67 -5.11
CA GLY A 282 5.01 -16.66 -4.65
C GLY A 282 3.57 -16.29 -4.95
N ASP A 283 2.64 -17.03 -4.37
CA ASP A 283 1.22 -16.75 -4.46
C ASP A 283 0.78 -15.73 -3.41
N TYR A 284 0.44 -14.54 -3.84
CA TYR A 284 0.01 -13.46 -2.94
C TYR A 284 -1.30 -13.78 -2.23
N ASN A 285 -2.15 -14.66 -2.78
CA ASN A 285 -3.40 -15.08 -2.13
C ASN A 285 -3.18 -15.75 -0.78
N ARG A 286 -2.00 -16.33 -0.55
CA ARG A 286 -1.65 -16.91 0.75
C ARG A 286 -1.88 -15.92 1.89
N LEU A 287 -1.47 -14.67 1.69
CA LEU A 287 -1.61 -13.61 2.70
C LEU A 287 -2.67 -12.57 2.33
N MET A 288 -2.93 -12.33 1.04
CA MET A 288 -3.89 -11.33 0.57
C MET A 288 -5.30 -11.93 0.49
N ASN A 289 -6.00 -11.92 1.60
CA ASN A 289 -7.36 -12.46 1.75
C ASN A 289 -8.14 -11.72 2.85
N ASP A 290 -9.40 -12.05 3.04
CA ASP A 290 -10.32 -11.34 3.96
C ASP A 290 -9.89 -11.39 5.44
N GLN A 291 -9.03 -12.34 5.82
CA GLN A 291 -8.56 -12.52 7.20
C GLN A 291 -7.18 -11.92 7.48
N MET A 292 -6.45 -11.51 6.45
CA MET A 292 -5.06 -11.05 6.58
C MET A 292 -4.86 -9.72 5.85
N LEU A 293 -4.13 -9.70 4.74
CA LEU A 293 -3.77 -8.46 4.05
C LEU A 293 -4.86 -8.00 3.08
N HIS A 294 -5.03 -6.69 2.96
CA HIS A 294 -5.88 -6.07 1.94
C HIS A 294 -5.20 -6.03 0.58
N SER A 295 -3.88 -5.87 0.57
CA SER A 295 -3.08 -5.64 -0.63
C SER A 295 -1.67 -6.21 -0.46
N ALA A 296 -0.98 -6.38 -1.58
CA ALA A 296 0.43 -6.77 -1.65
C ALA A 296 1.16 -5.92 -2.69
N THR A 297 2.48 -5.77 -2.53
CA THR A 297 3.34 -5.10 -3.52
C THR A 297 3.44 -5.93 -4.80
N ASN A 298 3.25 -5.30 -5.95
CA ASN A 298 3.21 -6.00 -7.24
C ASN A 298 4.59 -6.10 -7.90
N TYR A 299 5.51 -6.84 -7.30
CA TYR A 299 6.85 -7.06 -7.86
C TYR A 299 6.83 -7.84 -9.18
N GLU A 300 5.81 -8.66 -9.42
CA GLU A 300 5.67 -9.36 -10.70
C GLU A 300 5.47 -8.38 -11.85
N CYS A 301 4.56 -7.40 -11.70
CA CYS A 301 4.36 -6.37 -12.72
C CYS A 301 5.52 -5.36 -12.76
N TYR A 302 6.20 -5.08 -11.65
CA TYR A 302 7.37 -4.18 -11.62
C TYR A 302 8.39 -4.57 -12.69
N LYS A 303 8.79 -5.84 -12.76
CA LYS A 303 9.71 -6.32 -13.80
C LYS A 303 9.11 -6.16 -15.21
N GLY A 304 7.86 -6.58 -15.39
CA GLY A 304 7.16 -6.49 -16.68
C GLY A 304 7.03 -5.05 -17.17
N LEU A 305 6.83 -4.09 -16.24
CA LEU A 305 6.73 -2.67 -16.58
C LEU A 305 8.00 -2.19 -17.30
N TYR A 306 9.18 -2.21 -16.67
CA TYR A 306 10.37 -1.67 -17.33
C TYR A 306 10.90 -2.55 -18.46
N SER A 307 10.80 -3.89 -18.35
CA SER A 307 11.34 -4.79 -19.39
C SER A 307 10.57 -4.70 -20.70
N SER A 308 9.24 -4.51 -20.64
CA SER A 308 8.42 -4.33 -21.85
C SER A 308 8.83 -3.11 -22.68
N PHE A 309 9.15 -2.01 -22.02
CA PHE A 309 9.62 -0.80 -22.69
C PHE A 309 11.06 -0.96 -23.21
N ASN A 310 11.95 -1.58 -22.43
CA ASN A 310 13.34 -1.77 -22.83
C ASN A 310 13.51 -2.79 -23.98
N SER A 311 12.73 -3.86 -23.97
CA SER A 311 12.72 -4.88 -25.03
C SER A 311 11.82 -4.54 -26.21
N MET A 312 11.04 -3.45 -26.11
CA MET A 312 9.99 -3.11 -27.08
C MET A 312 9.03 -4.29 -27.28
N ASN A 313 8.57 -4.87 -26.17
CA ASN A 313 7.71 -6.06 -26.17
C ASN A 313 6.58 -5.93 -25.13
N MET A 314 5.49 -5.25 -25.53
CA MET A 314 4.32 -5.03 -24.67
C MET A 314 3.63 -6.34 -24.25
N PHE A 315 3.91 -7.47 -24.92
CA PHE A 315 3.37 -8.77 -24.50
C PHE A 315 3.80 -9.16 -23.09
N GLU A 316 4.99 -8.74 -22.62
CA GLU A 316 5.46 -9.10 -21.26
C GLU A 316 4.54 -8.54 -20.18
N ILE A 317 4.31 -7.22 -20.17
CA ILE A 317 3.43 -6.61 -19.13
C ILE A 317 1.97 -7.02 -19.32
N VAL A 318 1.47 -7.06 -20.56
CA VAL A 318 0.07 -7.43 -20.81
C VAL A 318 -0.19 -8.89 -20.43
N HIS A 319 0.79 -9.79 -20.65
CA HIS A 319 0.69 -11.18 -20.18
C HIS A 319 0.59 -11.26 -18.65
N SER A 320 1.43 -10.52 -17.91
CA SER A 320 1.36 -10.45 -16.44
C SER A 320 0.00 -9.91 -15.99
N LEU A 321 -0.53 -8.87 -16.64
CA LEU A 321 -1.85 -8.31 -16.32
C LEU A 321 -2.99 -9.27 -16.61
N LEU A 322 -2.94 -10.01 -17.73
CA LEU A 322 -3.93 -11.05 -18.05
C LEU A 322 -3.90 -12.19 -17.02
N ARG A 323 -2.70 -12.60 -16.60
CA ARG A 323 -2.53 -13.63 -15.58
C ARG A 323 -3.06 -13.17 -14.21
N GLN A 324 -2.85 -11.93 -13.86
CA GLN A 324 -3.27 -11.39 -12.55
C GLN A 324 -4.74 -10.97 -12.52
N PHE A 325 -5.24 -10.30 -13.56
CA PHE A 325 -6.52 -9.58 -13.55
C PHE A 325 -7.41 -9.87 -14.76
N GLY A 326 -7.02 -10.77 -15.65
CA GLY A 326 -7.75 -11.09 -16.89
C GLY A 326 -9.16 -11.63 -16.65
N PRO A 327 -9.93 -11.83 -17.73
CA PRO A 327 -11.32 -12.28 -17.65
C PRO A 327 -11.47 -13.76 -17.28
N GLU A 328 -10.43 -14.56 -17.46
CA GLU A 328 -10.46 -16.01 -17.34
C GLU A 328 -10.68 -16.49 -15.90
N ASN A 329 -11.18 -17.71 -15.73
CA ASN A 329 -11.45 -18.29 -14.41
C ASN A 329 -10.18 -18.67 -13.62
N TRP A 330 -9.04 -18.85 -14.31
CA TRP A 330 -7.75 -19.16 -13.69
C TRP A 330 -6.96 -17.93 -13.27
N THR A 331 -7.50 -16.74 -13.45
CA THR A 331 -6.86 -15.47 -13.08
C THR A 331 -6.62 -15.38 -11.58
N LEU A 332 -5.41 -14.98 -11.18
CA LEU A 332 -4.93 -15.11 -9.80
C LEU A 332 -5.55 -14.08 -8.83
N TYR A 333 -5.65 -12.81 -9.24
CA TYR A 333 -5.97 -11.68 -8.35
C TYR A 333 -7.18 -10.88 -8.82
N LYS A 334 -8.13 -11.52 -9.48
CA LYS A 334 -9.34 -10.89 -9.98
C LYS A 334 -10.11 -10.18 -8.86
N GLY A 335 -10.41 -8.90 -9.04
CA GLY A 335 -11.09 -8.07 -8.04
C GLY A 335 -10.24 -7.65 -6.84
N LYS A 336 -8.93 -7.95 -6.84
CA LYS A 336 -7.97 -7.51 -5.83
C LYS A 336 -7.17 -6.30 -6.30
N HIS A 337 -6.64 -5.53 -5.35
CA HIS A 337 -5.90 -4.29 -5.60
C HIS A 337 -4.48 -4.45 -5.08
N LEU A 338 -3.52 -4.60 -5.97
CA LEU A 338 -2.10 -4.66 -5.64
C LEU A 338 -1.48 -3.27 -5.66
N LEU A 339 -0.52 -2.98 -4.77
CA LEU A 339 0.26 -1.76 -4.83
C LEU A 339 1.26 -1.86 -5.98
N SER A 340 1.09 -1.02 -7.00
CA SER A 340 1.92 -0.99 -8.21
C SER A 340 2.89 0.17 -8.17
N PHE A 341 4.13 -0.07 -8.55
CA PHE A 341 5.20 0.92 -8.53
C PHE A 341 6.13 0.72 -9.74
N VAL A 342 6.83 1.77 -10.12
CA VAL A 342 7.84 1.74 -11.19
C VAL A 342 9.26 1.66 -10.62
N ASP A 343 9.43 2.12 -9.38
CA ASP A 343 10.61 1.94 -8.54
C ASP A 343 10.26 2.14 -7.05
N ASN A 344 11.20 1.85 -6.17
CA ASN A 344 11.13 2.06 -4.73
C ASN A 344 12.54 2.20 -4.13
N HIS A 345 12.64 2.18 -2.80
CA HIS A 345 13.91 2.36 -2.06
C HIS A 345 14.91 1.20 -2.17
N ASP A 346 14.53 0.06 -2.78
CA ASP A 346 15.35 -1.15 -2.88
C ASP A 346 15.79 -1.49 -4.31
N VAL A 347 15.25 -0.80 -5.31
CA VAL A 347 15.52 -1.09 -6.72
C VAL A 347 16.08 0.12 -7.45
N THR A 348 16.77 -0.13 -8.56
CA THR A 348 17.26 0.94 -9.44
C THR A 348 16.11 1.86 -9.84
N ARG A 349 16.34 3.19 -9.78
CA ARG A 349 15.37 4.20 -10.18
C ARG A 349 14.92 4.00 -11.63
N VAL A 350 13.64 4.16 -11.90
CA VAL A 350 13.06 3.90 -13.22
C VAL A 350 13.70 4.72 -14.32
N ALA A 351 14.05 5.99 -14.04
CA ALA A 351 14.77 6.84 -15.00
C ALA A 351 16.19 6.36 -15.32
N SER A 352 16.79 5.49 -14.47
CA SER A 352 18.09 4.85 -14.70
C SER A 352 17.97 3.49 -15.39
N ILE A 353 16.83 2.80 -15.21
CA ILE A 353 16.65 1.45 -15.78
C ILE A 353 16.12 1.49 -17.20
N LEU A 354 15.35 2.52 -17.58
CA LEU A 354 14.83 2.70 -18.92
C LEU A 354 15.95 3.07 -19.92
N SER A 355 16.02 2.35 -21.01
CA SER A 355 16.98 2.60 -22.11
C SER A 355 16.61 3.80 -22.97
N ASN A 356 15.34 4.23 -22.94
CA ASN A 356 14.83 5.39 -23.68
C ASN A 356 14.02 6.28 -22.71
N GLU A 357 14.49 7.51 -22.50
CA GLU A 357 13.85 8.47 -21.59
C GLU A 357 12.42 8.86 -22.00
N LYS A 358 12.10 8.78 -23.30
CA LYS A 358 10.73 9.03 -23.80
C LYS A 358 9.71 8.00 -23.29
N HIS A 359 10.16 6.85 -22.81
CA HIS A 359 9.29 5.86 -22.18
C HIS A 359 8.91 6.20 -20.74
N LEU A 360 9.60 7.14 -20.10
CA LEU A 360 9.35 7.47 -18.69
C LEU A 360 7.91 7.97 -18.43
N PRO A 361 7.31 8.87 -19.22
CA PRO A 361 5.88 9.18 -19.07
C PRO A 361 4.96 7.99 -19.34
N LEU A 362 5.33 7.11 -20.28
CA LEU A 362 4.49 5.97 -20.69
C LEU A 362 4.44 4.87 -19.65
N ILE A 363 5.55 4.61 -18.94
CA ILE A 363 5.55 3.61 -17.86
C ILE A 363 4.67 4.06 -16.70
N TYR A 364 4.62 5.36 -16.39
CA TYR A 364 3.67 5.91 -15.42
C TYR A 364 2.23 5.80 -15.94
N ALA A 365 1.95 6.08 -17.20
CA ALA A 365 0.63 5.86 -17.79
C ALA A 365 0.19 4.39 -17.64
N MET A 366 1.09 3.43 -17.91
CA MET A 366 0.81 2.01 -17.68
C MET A 366 0.50 1.72 -16.21
N ALA A 367 1.34 2.20 -15.28
CA ALA A 367 1.18 1.95 -13.85
C ALA A 367 -0.11 2.54 -13.25
N PHE A 368 -0.57 3.69 -13.75
CA PHE A 368 -1.82 4.33 -13.32
C PHE A 368 -3.06 3.75 -14.01
N GLY A 369 -2.93 3.29 -15.26
CA GLY A 369 -4.04 2.70 -16.03
C GLY A 369 -4.34 1.24 -15.69
N MET A 370 -3.33 0.46 -15.30
CA MET A 370 -3.50 -0.95 -14.96
C MET A 370 -4.29 -1.13 -13.64
N PRO A 371 -4.87 -2.34 -13.38
CA PRO A 371 -5.51 -2.62 -12.10
C PRO A 371 -4.52 -2.49 -10.93
N GLY A 372 -4.96 -1.85 -9.84
CA GLY A 372 -4.17 -1.73 -8.62
C GLY A 372 -4.10 -0.29 -8.09
N ILE A 373 -3.22 -0.10 -7.13
CA ILE A 373 -3.00 1.15 -6.40
C ILE A 373 -1.64 1.70 -6.84
N PRO A 374 -1.56 2.84 -7.54
CA PRO A 374 -0.28 3.40 -7.95
C PRO A 374 0.48 4.01 -6.77
N CYS A 375 1.79 3.78 -6.74
CA CYS A 375 2.71 4.35 -5.77
C CYS A 375 3.87 5.04 -6.50
N VAL A 376 4.17 6.27 -6.11
CA VAL A 376 5.29 7.06 -6.59
C VAL A 376 6.34 7.13 -5.48
N TYR A 377 7.59 6.83 -5.78
CA TYR A 377 8.69 6.97 -4.83
C TYR A 377 9.32 8.35 -4.97
N TYR A 378 9.58 9.03 -3.86
CA TYR A 378 10.05 10.42 -3.85
C TYR A 378 11.28 10.63 -4.73
N GLY A 379 11.26 11.65 -5.54
CA GLY A 379 12.29 11.96 -6.55
C GLY A 379 12.04 11.34 -7.92
N SER A 380 11.31 10.24 -8.01
CA SER A 380 11.07 9.57 -9.28
C SER A 380 10.07 10.34 -10.16
N GLU A 381 9.21 11.18 -9.58
CA GLU A 381 8.24 12.00 -10.27
C GLU A 381 8.85 13.13 -11.10
N TRP A 382 10.10 13.50 -10.84
CA TRP A 382 10.85 14.39 -11.74
C TRP A 382 11.98 13.71 -12.50
N GLY A 383 12.07 12.34 -12.40
CA GLY A 383 13.02 11.55 -13.14
C GLY A 383 14.41 11.47 -12.53
N PHE A 384 14.52 11.51 -11.18
CA PHE A 384 15.79 11.31 -10.49
C PHE A 384 16.43 9.97 -10.86
N LYS A 385 17.73 9.98 -11.11
CA LYS A 385 18.51 8.82 -11.56
C LYS A 385 19.41 8.30 -10.45
N ALA A 386 19.33 7.02 -10.16
CA ALA A 386 20.24 6.30 -9.29
C ALA A 386 20.18 4.79 -9.57
N ARG A 387 21.25 4.07 -9.31
CA ARG A 387 21.37 2.63 -9.56
C ARG A 387 21.60 1.87 -8.26
N LYS A 388 21.07 0.65 -8.17
CA LYS A 388 21.27 -0.23 -7.01
C LYS A 388 22.74 -0.62 -6.83
N GLU A 389 23.49 -0.72 -7.91
CA GLU A 389 24.91 -1.03 -7.92
C GLU A 389 25.76 0.05 -7.23
N ASP A 390 25.25 1.28 -7.13
CA ASP A 390 25.90 2.39 -6.43
C ASP A 390 25.63 2.37 -4.90
N GLY A 391 24.92 1.35 -4.43
CA GLY A 391 24.53 1.15 -3.04
C GLY A 391 23.22 1.81 -2.65
N ASP A 392 22.67 1.37 -1.52
CA ASP A 392 21.38 1.85 -1.00
C ASP A 392 21.32 3.36 -0.77
N PRO A 393 22.37 4.05 -0.28
CA PRO A 393 22.33 5.50 -0.11
C PRO A 393 22.06 6.27 -1.41
N ALA A 394 22.53 5.76 -2.56
CA ALA A 394 22.26 6.40 -3.84
C ALA A 394 20.76 6.37 -4.21
N LEU A 395 20.04 5.31 -3.82
CA LEU A 395 18.60 5.18 -4.04
C LEU A 395 17.76 6.03 -3.06
N ARG A 396 18.35 6.48 -1.96
CA ARG A 396 17.68 7.10 -0.79
C ARG A 396 18.22 8.50 -0.50
N PRO A 397 18.30 9.40 -1.50
CA PRO A 397 18.91 10.72 -1.34
C PRO A 397 18.09 11.65 -0.45
N CYS A 398 18.77 12.64 0.13
CA CYS A 398 18.12 13.83 0.66
C CYS A 398 18.01 14.88 -0.43
N PHE A 399 16.88 15.56 -0.50
CA PHE A 399 16.67 16.72 -1.35
C PHE A 399 16.23 17.91 -0.49
N ASP A 400 16.84 19.06 -0.66
CA ASP A 400 16.47 20.28 0.08
C ASP A 400 15.01 20.70 -0.20
N LYS A 401 14.54 20.45 -1.41
CA LYS A 401 13.17 20.74 -1.86
C LYS A 401 12.79 19.87 -3.04
N PRO A 402 11.47 19.65 -3.26
CA PRO A 402 11.02 18.92 -4.44
C PRO A 402 11.24 19.72 -5.71
N GLU A 403 11.50 19.02 -6.81
CA GLU A 403 11.52 19.59 -8.14
C GLU A 403 10.15 19.45 -8.83
N TRP A 404 9.88 20.32 -9.79
CA TRP A 404 8.67 20.23 -10.60
C TRP A 404 8.99 20.42 -12.09
N ASN A 405 8.65 19.43 -12.90
CA ASN A 405 8.88 19.44 -14.34
C ASN A 405 7.69 18.84 -15.11
N GLY A 406 7.81 18.67 -16.43
CA GLY A 406 6.76 18.12 -17.28
C GLY A 406 6.34 16.69 -16.91
N LEU A 407 7.22 15.89 -16.28
CA LEU A 407 6.85 14.55 -15.79
C LEU A 407 5.93 14.66 -14.55
N CYS A 408 6.19 15.61 -13.66
CA CYS A 408 5.30 15.87 -12.51
C CYS A 408 3.91 16.33 -13.01
N ASP A 409 3.85 17.22 -14.02
CA ASP A 409 2.57 17.63 -14.63
C ASP A 409 1.83 16.42 -15.23
N TRP A 410 2.55 15.50 -15.87
CA TRP A 410 2.00 14.29 -16.44
C TRP A 410 1.44 13.37 -15.36
N ILE A 411 2.22 13.06 -14.31
CA ILE A 411 1.79 12.20 -13.19
C ILE A 411 0.60 12.82 -12.47
N SER A 412 0.59 14.14 -12.27
CA SER A 412 -0.55 14.84 -11.65
C SER A 412 -1.85 14.66 -12.45
N ARG A 413 -1.80 14.72 -13.79
CA ARG A 413 -2.97 14.43 -14.64
C ARG A 413 -3.40 12.97 -14.58
N LEU A 414 -2.46 12.03 -14.53
CA LEU A 414 -2.76 10.60 -14.33
C LEU A 414 -3.41 10.36 -12.96
N ALA A 415 -2.93 11.03 -11.93
CA ALA A 415 -3.50 10.93 -10.58
C ALA A 415 -4.93 11.50 -10.55
N GLU A 416 -5.18 12.61 -11.21
CA GLU A 416 -6.52 13.20 -11.33
C GLU A 416 -7.48 12.28 -12.09
N ALA A 417 -7.04 11.70 -13.23
CA ALA A 417 -7.81 10.71 -13.98
C ALA A 417 -8.15 9.49 -13.12
N LYS A 418 -7.16 8.95 -12.37
CA LYS A 418 -7.35 7.80 -11.46
C LYS A 418 -8.35 8.10 -10.37
N LYS A 419 -8.24 9.25 -9.71
CA LYS A 419 -9.06 9.68 -8.57
C LYS A 419 -10.55 9.81 -8.94
N HIS A 420 -10.85 10.21 -10.16
CA HIS A 420 -12.22 10.48 -10.61
C HIS A 420 -12.82 9.38 -11.47
N SER A 421 -12.12 8.25 -11.67
CA SER A 421 -12.60 7.14 -12.50
C SER A 421 -12.89 5.88 -11.67
N GLU A 422 -14.15 5.48 -11.62
CA GLU A 422 -14.56 4.20 -11.05
C GLU A 422 -13.93 3.03 -11.80
N ALA A 423 -13.87 3.10 -13.13
CA ALA A 423 -13.29 2.06 -13.97
C ALA A 423 -11.79 1.88 -13.69
N LEU A 424 -11.01 2.96 -13.55
CA LEU A 424 -9.58 2.86 -13.22
C LEU A 424 -9.35 2.32 -11.82
N ASN A 425 -10.26 2.58 -10.87
CA ASN A 425 -10.18 2.07 -9.50
C ASN A 425 -10.63 0.61 -9.40
N TYR A 426 -11.80 0.26 -9.91
CA TYR A 426 -12.46 -1.02 -9.66
C TYR A 426 -12.72 -1.85 -10.92
N GLY A 427 -12.56 -1.27 -12.10
CA GLY A 427 -12.93 -1.91 -13.37
C GLY A 427 -12.17 -3.20 -13.64
N ALA A 428 -12.85 -4.16 -14.22
CA ALA A 428 -12.24 -5.38 -14.77
C ALA A 428 -11.24 -5.04 -15.88
N PHE A 429 -10.26 -5.90 -16.07
CA PHE A 429 -9.21 -5.75 -17.09
C PHE A 429 -9.47 -6.66 -18.30
N ARG A 430 -9.32 -6.10 -19.50
CA ARG A 430 -9.35 -6.85 -20.77
C ARG A 430 -8.38 -6.23 -21.77
N SER A 431 -7.55 -7.04 -22.43
CA SER A 431 -6.73 -6.60 -23.55
C SER A 431 -7.60 -6.39 -24.80
N VAL A 432 -7.43 -5.29 -25.51
CA VAL A 432 -8.19 -4.91 -26.71
C VAL A 432 -7.32 -4.99 -27.96
N LEU A 433 -6.14 -4.36 -27.94
CA LEU A 433 -5.15 -4.42 -29.00
C LEU A 433 -3.77 -4.63 -28.41
N LEU A 434 -2.99 -5.51 -28.99
CA LEU A 434 -1.63 -5.79 -28.51
C LEU A 434 -0.69 -6.08 -29.67
N THR A 435 0.39 -5.33 -29.71
CA THR A 435 1.53 -5.55 -30.60
C THR A 435 2.82 -5.54 -29.76
N ASN A 436 3.98 -5.63 -30.39
CA ASN A 436 5.24 -5.49 -29.66
C ASN A 436 5.42 -4.09 -29.06
N LYS A 437 4.90 -3.05 -29.70
CA LYS A 437 5.20 -1.66 -29.35
C LYS A 437 3.97 -0.88 -28.88
N GLN A 438 2.77 -1.39 -29.12
CA GLN A 438 1.50 -0.77 -28.74
C GLN A 438 0.63 -1.71 -27.94
N CYS A 439 -0.10 -1.13 -26.98
CA CYS A 439 -1.18 -1.86 -26.31
C CYS A 439 -2.38 -0.94 -26.06
N ILE A 440 -3.57 -1.51 -26.21
CA ILE A 440 -4.83 -0.91 -25.75
C ILE A 440 -5.49 -1.93 -24.86
N PHE A 441 -5.88 -1.53 -23.68
CA PHE A 441 -6.64 -2.36 -22.75
C PHE A 441 -7.83 -1.62 -22.16
N GLU A 442 -8.84 -2.38 -21.80
CA GLU A 442 -10.07 -1.86 -21.21
C GLU A 442 -10.05 -2.04 -19.69
N ARG A 443 -10.52 -1.00 -19.00
CA ARG A 443 -10.96 -1.00 -17.62
C ARG A 443 -12.47 -0.76 -17.62
N LYS A 444 -13.24 -1.69 -17.06
CA LYS A 444 -14.71 -1.60 -17.09
C LYS A 444 -15.30 -1.92 -15.73
N SER A 445 -16.01 -0.95 -15.15
CA SER A 445 -16.86 -1.10 -13.97
C SER A 445 -18.34 -1.28 -14.37
N GLU A 446 -19.24 -1.18 -13.42
CA GLU A 446 -20.68 -1.23 -13.69
C GLU A 446 -21.17 0.00 -14.47
N HIS A 447 -20.61 1.17 -14.15
CA HIS A 447 -21.10 2.46 -14.65
C HIS A 447 -20.13 3.17 -15.61
N GLU A 448 -18.91 2.71 -15.70
CA GLU A 448 -17.86 3.42 -16.42
C GLU A 448 -16.98 2.46 -17.22
N ARG A 449 -16.48 2.95 -18.35
CA ARG A 449 -15.57 2.21 -19.22
C ARG A 449 -14.48 3.13 -19.75
N VAL A 450 -13.22 2.75 -19.50
CA VAL A 450 -12.04 3.49 -19.96
C VAL A 450 -11.18 2.58 -20.82
N LEU A 451 -10.74 3.06 -21.98
CA LEU A 451 -9.68 2.44 -22.78
C LEU A 451 -8.36 3.16 -22.49
N VAL A 452 -7.35 2.43 -22.05
CA VAL A 452 -5.98 2.91 -21.89
C VAL A 452 -5.19 2.50 -23.13
N ALA A 453 -4.71 3.46 -23.90
CA ALA A 453 -3.94 3.23 -25.11
C ALA A 453 -2.52 3.77 -24.95
N ILE A 454 -1.51 2.98 -25.31
CA ILE A 454 -0.09 3.34 -25.23
C ILE A 454 0.61 2.97 -26.52
N ASN A 455 1.35 3.94 -27.10
CA ASN A 455 2.30 3.74 -28.18
C ASN A 455 3.73 4.00 -27.68
N ALA A 456 4.52 2.94 -27.53
CA ALA A 456 5.93 3.04 -27.12
C ALA A 456 6.90 3.27 -28.29
N ASP A 457 6.40 3.21 -29.54
CA ASP A 457 7.24 3.42 -30.73
C ASP A 457 7.58 4.90 -30.94
N GLY A 458 8.69 5.12 -31.61
CA GLY A 458 9.10 6.44 -32.14
C GLY A 458 8.37 6.86 -33.40
N GLU A 459 7.40 6.07 -33.86
CA GLU A 459 6.58 6.34 -35.06
C GLU A 459 5.10 6.35 -34.68
N ASP A 460 4.31 7.09 -35.45
CA ASP A 460 2.87 7.12 -35.32
C ASP A 460 2.28 5.76 -35.70
N PHE A 461 1.25 5.35 -34.98
CA PHE A 461 0.56 4.09 -35.21
C PHE A 461 -0.95 4.30 -35.35
N MET A 462 -1.51 3.87 -36.49
CA MET A 462 -2.96 3.86 -36.70
C MET A 462 -3.56 2.57 -36.14
N ALA A 463 -4.22 2.69 -34.99
CA ALA A 463 -4.87 1.56 -34.36
C ALA A 463 -6.27 1.31 -34.94
N HIS A 464 -6.54 0.09 -35.36
CA HIS A 464 -7.87 -0.39 -35.79
C HIS A 464 -8.37 -1.43 -34.83
N PHE A 465 -9.45 -1.14 -34.14
CA PHE A 465 -10.09 -2.03 -33.16
C PHE A 465 -11.57 -1.64 -32.99
N ASP A 466 -12.36 -2.56 -32.46
CA ASP A 466 -13.74 -2.25 -32.07
C ASP A 466 -13.76 -1.60 -30.68
N ALA A 467 -14.01 -0.31 -30.64
CA ALA A 467 -14.17 0.45 -29.41
C ALA A 467 -15.54 0.17 -28.73
N GLY A 468 -16.53 -0.34 -29.49
CA GLY A 468 -17.89 -0.55 -28.99
C GLY A 468 -18.69 0.74 -28.74
N CYS A 469 -18.16 1.91 -29.16
CA CYS A 469 -18.84 3.21 -29.20
C CYS A 469 -18.18 4.10 -30.26
N GLY A 470 -18.83 5.23 -30.61
CA GLY A 470 -18.32 6.18 -31.62
C GLY A 470 -17.28 7.16 -31.09
N THR A 471 -17.45 7.61 -29.85
CA THR A 471 -16.64 8.72 -29.27
C THR A 471 -16.24 8.45 -27.83
N ALA A 472 -15.22 9.16 -27.39
CA ALA A 472 -14.73 9.18 -26.02
C ALA A 472 -14.20 10.57 -25.64
N VAL A 473 -13.96 10.78 -24.35
CA VAL A 473 -13.21 11.92 -23.83
C VAL A 473 -11.92 11.40 -23.19
N ASP A 474 -10.78 11.94 -23.57
CA ASP A 474 -9.51 11.59 -22.91
C ASP A 474 -9.44 12.22 -21.51
N LEU A 475 -9.36 11.40 -20.49
CA LEU A 475 -9.31 11.85 -19.08
C LEU A 475 -8.06 12.67 -18.74
N ILE A 476 -6.99 12.56 -19.55
CA ILE A 476 -5.73 13.25 -19.31
C ILE A 476 -5.76 14.67 -19.89
N THR A 477 -6.34 14.83 -21.09
CA THR A 477 -6.34 16.11 -21.82
C THR A 477 -7.69 16.81 -21.85
N GLY A 478 -8.79 16.08 -21.63
CA GLY A 478 -10.16 16.55 -21.81
C GLY A 478 -10.61 16.63 -23.27
N GLU A 479 -9.77 16.20 -24.22
CA GLU A 479 -10.08 16.24 -25.65
C GLU A 479 -11.03 15.11 -26.06
N LYS A 480 -11.92 15.42 -27.02
CA LYS A 480 -12.78 14.40 -27.61
C LYS A 480 -12.02 13.58 -28.63
N HIS A 481 -12.27 12.28 -28.63
CA HIS A 481 -11.74 11.31 -29.58
C HIS A 481 -12.89 10.64 -30.34
N ASP A 482 -12.74 10.54 -31.66
CA ASP A 482 -13.65 9.81 -32.54
C ASP A 482 -12.95 8.55 -33.03
N PHE A 483 -13.60 7.39 -32.85
CA PHE A 483 -13.08 6.08 -33.25
C PHE A 483 -13.36 5.76 -34.74
N GLY A 484 -14.13 6.61 -35.42
CA GLY A 484 -14.43 6.43 -36.85
C GLY A 484 -13.17 6.48 -37.71
N GLY A 485 -12.91 5.42 -38.50
CA GLY A 485 -11.73 5.35 -39.37
C GLY A 485 -10.42 4.90 -38.73
N GLY A 486 -10.42 4.61 -37.43
CA GLY A 486 -9.26 4.21 -36.65
C GLY A 486 -8.78 5.30 -35.70
N SER A 487 -7.88 4.95 -34.80
CA SER A 487 -7.32 5.84 -33.75
C SER A 487 -5.84 6.06 -33.99
N LEU A 488 -5.45 7.28 -34.34
CA LEU A 488 -4.04 7.63 -34.45
C LEU A 488 -3.42 7.72 -33.05
N LEU A 489 -2.39 6.93 -32.80
CA LEU A 489 -1.51 7.01 -31.64
C LEU A 489 -0.17 7.61 -32.07
N PRO A 490 0.08 8.89 -31.80
CA PRO A 490 1.36 9.52 -32.11
C PRO A 490 2.53 8.79 -31.44
N ALA A 491 3.73 9.00 -31.94
CA ALA A 491 4.96 8.48 -31.37
C ALA A 491 5.07 8.84 -29.88
N TYR A 492 5.36 7.85 -29.03
CA TYR A 492 5.51 8.01 -27.57
C TYR A 492 4.30 8.66 -26.91
N SER A 493 3.09 8.17 -27.17
CA SER A 493 1.85 8.73 -26.63
C SER A 493 1.10 7.75 -25.74
N ALA A 494 0.28 8.30 -24.84
CA ALA A 494 -0.69 7.54 -24.07
C ALA A 494 -1.99 8.34 -23.90
N TYR A 495 -3.12 7.63 -23.89
CA TYR A 495 -4.48 8.17 -23.75
C TYR A 495 -5.31 7.32 -22.79
N PHE A 496 -6.19 7.97 -22.04
CA PHE A 496 -7.19 7.35 -21.16
C PHE A 496 -8.59 7.75 -21.63
N TRP A 497 -9.12 7.03 -22.61
CA TRP A 497 -10.39 7.35 -23.24
C TRP A 497 -11.58 6.87 -22.42
N LEU A 498 -12.28 7.78 -21.76
CA LEU A 498 -13.57 7.56 -21.13
C LEU A 498 -14.64 7.48 -22.22
N MET A 499 -15.29 6.32 -22.32
CA MET A 499 -16.27 6.05 -23.35
C MET A 499 -17.58 6.79 -23.09
N GLU A 500 -18.08 7.50 -24.11
CA GLU A 500 -19.42 8.10 -24.08
C GLU A 500 -20.46 6.98 -24.31
N ASN A 501 -21.48 6.86 -23.44
CA ASN A 501 -22.57 5.88 -23.54
C ASN A 501 -23.55 6.21 -24.67
#